data_a3840e70238fbd0f66264a7b49cc2cc7
#
_entry.id   a3840e70238fbd0f66264a7b49cc2cc7
#
_cell.length_a   1.000
_cell.length_b   1.000
_cell.length_c   1.000
_cell.angle_alpha   90.00
_cell.angle_beta   90.00
_cell.angle_gamma   90.00
#
_symmetry.space_group_name_H-M   'P 1'
#
loop_
_entity.id
_entity.type
_entity.pdbx_description
1 polymer ?
#
loop_
_entity_poly.entity_id
_entity_poly.type
_entity_poly.pdbx_seq_one_letter_code
_entity_poly.pdbx_strand_id
1 'polypeptide(L)'
;LCAEENYEFTPENAGKTIMVSRLSKLFDLCVLDSFPSAHRSHPSIVGFAQVLPVCAGRIVEREVRNLDEIMTVAKAPHVIILGGSKVPDRLEAIKLLIQNGRADHVLLTGLIGNVFMRAQARIKSPLGIKNEDVVVAKAHSLIGDYPDVFATPVDIAIDKDGERIEMDVREIGKGDKIFDLGPKTIEYYSKL
;
A
#
# COMPACT_ATOMS: atom_id res chain seq x y z
N LEU A 1 -5.27 18.08 22.50
CA LEU A 1 -5.94 17.18 21.54
C LEU A 1 -4.92 16.29 20.81
N CYS A 2 -3.89 16.87 20.17
CA CYS A 2 -2.88 16.11 19.41
C CYS A 2 -2.11 15.08 20.25
N ALA A 3 -1.97 15.27 21.55
CA ALA A 3 -1.24 14.33 22.40
C ALA A 3 -1.98 13.01 22.58
N GLU A 4 -3.31 13.03 22.68
CA GLU A 4 -4.12 11.82 22.81
C GLU A 4 -4.25 11.06 21.48
N GLU A 5 -4.29 11.75 20.32
CA GLU A 5 -4.38 11.15 19.01
C GLU A 5 -3.11 10.39 18.57
N ASN A 6 -1.99 10.59 19.25
CA ASN A 6 -0.76 9.86 18.94
C ASN A 6 -0.67 8.46 19.59
N TYR A 7 -1.66 8.08 20.39
CA TYR A 7 -1.72 6.78 21.05
C TYR A 7 -2.90 5.95 20.55
N GLU A 8 -2.68 4.65 20.46
CA GLU A 8 -3.75 3.69 20.23
C GLU A 8 -4.42 3.32 21.56
N PHE A 9 -5.74 3.25 21.56
CA PHE A 9 -6.54 2.94 22.72
C PHE A 9 -7.45 1.75 22.45
N THR A 10 -7.85 1.03 23.50
CA THR A 10 -9.07 0.22 23.37
C THR A 10 -10.27 1.16 23.20
N PRO A 11 -11.34 0.74 22.50
CA PRO A 11 -12.52 1.59 22.30
C PRO A 11 -13.06 2.20 23.62
N GLU A 12 -13.11 1.40 24.68
CA GLU A 12 -13.59 1.83 26.01
C GLU A 12 -12.71 2.92 26.64
N ASN A 13 -11.40 2.82 26.48
CA ASN A 13 -10.47 3.81 26.99
C ASN A 13 -10.43 5.06 26.10
N ALA A 14 -10.61 4.90 24.80
CA ALA A 14 -10.75 6.02 23.86
C ALA A 14 -11.94 6.92 24.21
N GLY A 15 -13.06 6.34 24.63
CA GLY A 15 -14.26 7.07 25.09
C GLY A 15 -14.04 7.91 26.35
N LYS A 16 -13.03 7.59 27.17
CA LYS A 16 -12.70 8.31 28.42
C LYS A 16 -11.69 9.44 28.24
N THR A 17 -11.15 9.64 27.04
CA THR A 17 -10.17 10.70 26.76
C THR A 17 -10.78 12.09 26.95
N ILE A 18 -9.93 13.06 27.25
CA ILE A 18 -10.36 14.47 27.47
C ILE A 18 -11.07 15.00 26.22
N MET A 19 -10.56 14.68 25.03
CA MET A 19 -11.16 15.08 23.77
C MET A 19 -12.60 14.58 23.65
N VAL A 20 -12.80 13.28 23.74
CA VAL A 20 -14.13 12.66 23.62
C VAL A 20 -15.08 13.14 24.72
N SER A 21 -14.63 13.16 25.98
CA SER A 21 -15.41 13.58 27.14
C SER A 21 -15.89 15.04 27.07
N ARG A 22 -15.11 15.93 26.45
CA ARG A 22 -15.48 17.35 26.29
C ARG A 22 -16.35 17.59 25.07
N LEU A 23 -15.96 17.03 23.92
CA LEU A 23 -16.65 17.28 22.65
C LEU A 23 -18.00 16.58 22.58
N SER A 24 -18.15 15.39 23.15
CA SER A 24 -19.43 14.67 23.13
C SER A 24 -20.58 15.42 23.77
N LYS A 25 -20.30 16.38 24.66
CA LYS A 25 -21.32 17.22 25.30
C LYS A 25 -21.88 18.32 24.39
N LEU A 26 -21.25 18.56 23.27
CA LEU A 26 -21.59 19.63 22.35
C LEU A 26 -22.36 19.13 21.10
N PHE A 27 -22.46 17.81 20.95
CA PHE A 27 -23.02 17.19 19.74
C PHE A 27 -23.92 16.02 20.09
N ASP A 28 -24.89 15.75 19.25
CA ASP A 28 -25.86 14.65 19.38
C ASP A 28 -25.48 13.44 18.53
N LEU A 29 -24.60 13.63 17.54
CA LEU A 29 -24.21 12.63 16.55
C LEU A 29 -22.75 12.85 16.12
N CYS A 30 -22.03 11.78 15.89
CA CYS A 30 -20.70 11.82 15.26
C CYS A 30 -20.75 11.18 13.87
N VAL A 31 -20.20 11.87 12.87
CA VAL A 31 -20.06 11.33 11.51
C VAL A 31 -18.59 11.02 11.25
N LEU A 32 -18.27 9.74 11.02
CA LEU A 32 -16.94 9.31 10.62
C LEU A 32 -16.83 9.34 9.10
N ASP A 33 -16.07 10.31 8.57
CA ASP A 33 -15.90 10.49 7.13
C ASP A 33 -14.43 10.56 6.70
N SER A 34 -13.59 9.77 7.36
CA SER A 34 -12.15 9.66 7.07
C SER A 34 -11.75 8.20 6.84
N PHE A 35 -11.93 7.72 5.61
CA PHE A 35 -11.58 6.35 5.22
C PHE A 35 -10.09 6.01 5.45
N PRO A 36 -9.10 6.88 5.09
CA PRO A 36 -7.69 6.58 5.27
C PRO A 36 -7.27 6.32 6.73
N SER A 37 -8.01 6.85 7.70
CA SER A 37 -7.74 6.67 9.13
C SER A 37 -8.66 5.68 9.83
N ALA A 38 -9.66 5.13 9.15
CA ALA A 38 -10.68 4.26 9.73
C ALA A 38 -10.12 2.98 10.39
N HIS A 39 -8.92 2.55 9.98
CA HIS A 39 -8.22 1.39 10.53
C HIS A 39 -7.49 1.66 11.85
N ARG A 40 -7.43 2.92 12.31
CA ARG A 40 -6.67 3.31 13.51
C ARG A 40 -7.55 3.32 14.74
N SER A 41 -7.00 2.85 15.86
CA SER A 41 -7.67 2.88 17.17
C SER A 41 -7.42 4.19 17.92
N HIS A 42 -7.64 5.32 17.23
CA HIS A 42 -7.48 6.65 17.82
C HIS A 42 -8.79 7.13 18.45
N PRO A 43 -8.73 8.01 19.48
CA PRO A 43 -9.92 8.53 20.15
C PRO A 43 -10.94 9.19 19.22
N SER A 44 -10.49 9.93 18.19
CA SER A 44 -11.37 10.53 17.17
C SER A 44 -12.08 9.52 16.27
N ILE A 45 -11.58 8.30 16.18
CA ILE A 45 -12.14 7.25 15.32
C ILE A 45 -13.06 6.33 16.13
N VAL A 46 -12.56 5.77 17.24
CA VAL A 46 -13.30 4.73 17.98
C VAL A 46 -13.92 5.26 19.29
N GLY A 47 -13.46 6.41 19.80
CA GLY A 47 -13.87 6.89 21.13
C GLY A 47 -15.30 7.43 21.17
N PHE A 48 -15.75 8.13 20.13
CA PHE A 48 -17.10 8.72 20.13
C PHE A 48 -18.21 7.66 20.08
N ALA A 49 -17.96 6.49 19.51
CA ALA A 49 -18.92 5.39 19.46
C ALA A 49 -19.28 4.84 20.86
N GLN A 50 -18.50 5.18 21.89
CA GLN A 50 -18.78 4.80 23.27
C GLN A 50 -19.78 5.74 23.98
N VAL A 51 -20.00 6.93 23.42
CA VAL A 51 -20.74 8.02 24.10
C VAL A 51 -21.80 8.70 23.23
N LEU A 52 -21.73 8.54 21.91
CA LEU A 52 -22.65 9.11 20.93
C LEU A 52 -23.04 8.08 19.88
N PRO A 53 -24.18 8.23 19.21
CA PRO A 53 -24.43 7.56 17.94
C PRO A 53 -23.36 7.96 16.92
N VAL A 54 -22.84 6.97 16.17
CA VAL A 54 -21.86 7.20 15.09
C VAL A 54 -22.39 6.61 13.79
N CYS A 55 -22.23 7.34 12.71
CA CYS A 55 -22.52 6.85 11.37
C CYS A 55 -21.34 7.12 10.41
N ALA A 56 -21.29 6.37 9.32
CA ALA A 56 -20.35 6.64 8.24
C ALA A 56 -20.79 7.90 7.47
N GLY A 57 -19.82 8.70 7.08
CA GLY A 57 -20.04 9.78 6.14
C GLY A 57 -20.03 9.29 4.68
N ARG A 58 -20.38 10.16 3.75
CA ARG A 58 -20.52 9.81 2.33
C ARG A 58 -19.23 9.40 1.64
N ILE A 59 -18.08 9.90 2.11
CA ILE A 59 -16.79 9.50 1.57
C ILE A 59 -16.49 8.06 1.98
N VAL A 60 -16.65 7.73 3.26
CA VAL A 60 -16.47 6.36 3.78
C VAL A 60 -17.45 5.40 3.10
N GLU A 61 -18.73 5.77 2.97
CA GLU A 61 -19.74 4.97 2.27
C GLU A 61 -19.30 4.64 0.83
N ARG A 62 -18.85 5.65 0.08
CA ARG A 62 -18.40 5.48 -1.31
C ARG A 62 -17.16 4.59 -1.42
N GLU A 63 -16.16 4.79 -0.55
CA GLU A 63 -14.95 3.98 -0.53
C GLU A 63 -15.27 2.50 -0.23
N VAL A 64 -16.10 2.25 0.79
CA VAL A 64 -16.52 0.89 1.14
C VAL A 64 -17.30 0.24 0.00
N ARG A 65 -18.24 0.97 -0.62
CA ARG A 65 -19.00 0.45 -1.75
C ARG A 65 -18.09 0.10 -2.94
N ASN A 66 -17.17 0.98 -3.30
CA ASN A 66 -16.24 0.73 -4.41
C ASN A 66 -15.34 -0.51 -4.13
N LEU A 67 -14.85 -0.65 -2.90
CA LEU A 67 -14.07 -1.83 -2.52
C LEU A 67 -14.92 -3.11 -2.55
N ASP A 68 -16.14 -3.05 -2.05
CA ASP A 68 -17.05 -4.19 -2.09
C ASP A 68 -17.38 -4.61 -3.53
N GLU A 69 -17.60 -3.65 -4.43
CA GLU A 69 -17.81 -3.92 -5.85
C GLU A 69 -16.60 -4.62 -6.48
N ILE A 70 -15.38 -4.12 -6.23
CA ILE A 70 -14.13 -4.75 -6.71
C ILE A 70 -14.01 -6.18 -6.17
N MET A 71 -14.32 -6.37 -4.89
CA MET A 71 -14.16 -7.67 -4.23
C MET A 71 -15.26 -8.69 -4.56
N THR A 72 -16.43 -8.28 -5.03
CA THR A 72 -17.57 -9.16 -5.22
C THR A 72 -18.05 -9.27 -6.67
N VAL A 73 -18.10 -8.17 -7.40
CA VAL A 73 -18.78 -8.07 -8.70
C VAL A 73 -17.84 -7.85 -9.89
N ALA A 74 -16.68 -7.22 -9.66
CA ALA A 74 -15.75 -6.88 -10.72
C ALA A 74 -15.28 -8.13 -11.50
N LYS A 75 -15.30 -8.01 -12.84
CA LYS A 75 -14.93 -9.09 -13.76
C LYS A 75 -13.41 -9.07 -13.98
N ALA A 76 -12.84 -10.26 -14.17
CA ALA A 76 -11.45 -10.41 -14.62
C ALA A 76 -11.25 -9.76 -16.02
N PRO A 77 -10.02 -9.25 -16.31
CA PRO A 77 -8.84 -9.32 -15.44
C PRO A 77 -8.81 -8.24 -14.35
N HIS A 78 -8.39 -8.62 -13.14
CA HIS A 78 -8.09 -7.69 -12.06
C HIS A 78 -6.61 -7.32 -12.11
N VAL A 79 -6.32 -6.09 -12.50
CA VAL A 79 -4.95 -5.55 -12.59
C VAL A 79 -4.68 -4.68 -11.38
N ILE A 80 -3.62 -5.01 -10.63
CA ILE A 80 -3.21 -4.28 -9.43
C ILE A 80 -1.89 -3.58 -9.69
N ILE A 81 -1.81 -2.27 -9.47
CA ILE A 81 -0.56 -1.52 -9.45
C ILE A 81 -0.04 -1.50 -8.01
N LEU A 82 1.10 -2.14 -7.77
CA LEU A 82 1.65 -2.31 -6.44
C LEU A 82 2.96 -1.54 -6.27
N GLY A 83 2.95 -0.55 -5.39
CA GLY A 83 4.10 0.28 -5.04
C GLY A 83 4.13 0.65 -3.55
N GLY A 84 5.08 1.50 -3.18
CA GLY A 84 5.23 2.04 -1.82
C GLY A 84 6.41 1.47 -1.04
N SER A 85 6.62 1.97 0.18
CA SER A 85 7.79 1.70 1.01
C SER A 85 7.58 0.63 2.09
N LYS A 86 6.34 0.32 2.47
CA LYS A 86 6.02 -0.72 3.46
C LYS A 86 5.96 -2.10 2.80
N VAL A 87 7.13 -2.60 2.39
CA VAL A 87 7.22 -3.81 1.55
C VAL A 87 6.66 -5.07 2.22
N PRO A 88 6.99 -5.41 3.48
CA PRO A 88 6.50 -6.65 4.10
C PRO A 88 4.97 -6.76 4.11
N ASP A 89 4.28 -5.70 4.53
CA ASP A 89 2.82 -5.66 4.61
C ASP A 89 2.17 -5.80 3.22
N ARG A 90 2.80 -5.20 2.21
CA ARG A 90 2.33 -5.26 0.82
C ARG A 90 2.46 -6.65 0.22
N LEU A 91 3.56 -7.37 0.51
CA LEU A 91 3.76 -8.74 0.04
C LEU A 91 2.72 -9.71 0.63
N GLU A 92 2.37 -9.55 1.90
CA GLU A 92 1.32 -10.36 2.53
C GLU A 92 -0.07 -10.04 1.92
N ALA A 93 -0.40 -8.75 1.76
CA ALA A 93 -1.67 -8.33 1.18
C ALA A 93 -1.85 -8.85 -0.25
N ILE A 94 -0.82 -8.71 -1.12
CA ILE A 94 -0.93 -9.16 -2.50
C ILE A 94 -1.03 -10.67 -2.61
N LYS A 95 -0.34 -11.42 -1.75
CA LYS A 95 -0.46 -12.88 -1.68
C LYS A 95 -1.91 -13.31 -1.43
N LEU A 96 -2.56 -12.68 -0.46
CA LEU A 96 -3.97 -12.96 -0.14
C LEU A 96 -4.91 -12.62 -1.31
N LEU A 97 -4.68 -11.51 -2.01
CA LEU A 97 -5.49 -11.13 -3.17
C LEU A 97 -5.34 -12.13 -4.32
N ILE A 98 -4.12 -12.60 -4.60
CA ILE A 98 -3.87 -13.64 -5.61
C ILE A 98 -4.56 -14.95 -5.22
N GLN A 99 -4.39 -15.40 -3.97
CA GLN A 99 -4.99 -16.64 -3.47
C GLN A 99 -6.51 -16.63 -3.52
N ASN A 100 -7.13 -15.46 -3.36
CA ASN A 100 -8.58 -15.30 -3.46
C ASN A 100 -9.08 -15.01 -4.88
N GLY A 101 -8.22 -15.11 -5.90
CA GLY A 101 -8.57 -14.85 -7.29
C GLY A 101 -8.96 -13.37 -7.55
N ARG A 102 -8.34 -12.44 -6.81
CA ARG A 102 -8.58 -10.99 -6.89
C ARG A 102 -7.38 -10.20 -7.41
N ALA A 103 -6.41 -10.90 -8.01
CA ALA A 103 -5.29 -10.30 -8.71
C ALA A 103 -4.84 -11.24 -9.82
N ASP A 104 -5.17 -10.91 -11.06
CA ASP A 104 -4.74 -11.65 -12.25
C ASP A 104 -3.37 -11.13 -12.71
N HIS A 105 -3.15 -9.82 -12.62
CA HIS A 105 -1.88 -9.17 -12.93
C HIS A 105 -1.49 -8.17 -11.85
N VAL A 106 -0.22 -8.16 -11.49
CA VAL A 106 0.37 -7.22 -10.52
C VAL A 106 1.50 -6.45 -11.17
N LEU A 107 1.27 -5.18 -11.46
CA LEU A 107 2.25 -4.26 -12.04
C LEU A 107 3.10 -3.67 -10.92
N LEU A 108 4.36 -4.04 -10.88
CA LEU A 108 5.26 -3.70 -9.79
C LEU A 108 5.96 -2.36 -10.02
N THR A 109 5.88 -1.46 -9.03
CA THR A 109 6.46 -0.12 -9.12
C THR A 109 7.25 0.24 -7.86
N GLY A 110 8.07 1.31 -7.95
CA GLY A 110 8.82 1.87 -6.83
C GLY A 110 9.67 0.83 -6.09
N LEU A 111 9.79 0.97 -4.76
CA LEU A 111 10.65 0.10 -3.96
C LEU A 111 10.25 -1.39 -4.03
N ILE A 112 8.96 -1.68 -4.14
CA ILE A 112 8.49 -3.06 -4.29
C ILE A 112 8.95 -3.64 -5.63
N GLY A 113 8.85 -2.88 -6.71
CA GLY A 113 9.42 -3.26 -8.01
C GLY A 113 10.91 -3.58 -7.92
N ASN A 114 11.68 -2.76 -7.19
CA ASN A 114 13.10 -2.98 -6.96
C ASN A 114 13.36 -4.28 -6.18
N VAL A 115 12.54 -4.60 -5.17
CA VAL A 115 12.64 -5.87 -4.43
C VAL A 115 12.44 -7.07 -5.34
N PHE A 116 11.44 -7.03 -6.21
CA PHE A 116 11.18 -8.11 -7.16
C PHE A 116 12.27 -8.23 -8.23
N MET A 117 12.77 -7.12 -8.77
CA MET A 117 13.93 -7.12 -9.67
C MET A 117 15.18 -7.70 -9.00
N ARG A 118 15.39 -7.41 -7.70
CA ARG A 118 16.47 -8.00 -6.90
C ARG A 118 16.27 -9.50 -6.72
N ALA A 119 15.04 -9.94 -6.43
CA ALA A 119 14.69 -11.36 -6.30
C ALA A 119 14.91 -12.14 -7.62
N GLN A 120 14.71 -11.50 -8.77
CA GLN A 120 15.01 -12.04 -10.09
C GLN A 120 16.50 -11.93 -10.50
N ALA A 121 17.36 -11.46 -9.61
CA ALA A 121 18.78 -11.19 -9.88
C ALA A 121 19.04 -10.17 -11.02
N ARG A 122 18.06 -9.34 -11.38
CA ARG A 122 18.15 -8.33 -12.46
C ARG A 122 18.92 -7.08 -12.02
N ILE A 123 18.89 -6.77 -10.71
CA ILE A 123 19.65 -5.69 -10.12
C ILE A 123 20.52 -6.21 -8.96
N LYS A 124 21.67 -5.58 -8.77
CA LYS A 124 22.64 -5.94 -7.72
C LYS A 124 22.81 -4.85 -6.66
N SER A 125 22.22 -3.68 -6.87
CA SER A 125 22.30 -2.56 -5.93
C SER A 125 21.55 -2.88 -4.64
N PRO A 126 22.11 -2.52 -3.46
CA PRO A 126 21.40 -2.62 -2.20
C PRO A 126 20.15 -1.74 -2.22
N LEU A 127 19.07 -2.22 -1.62
CA LEU A 127 17.80 -1.50 -1.57
C LEU A 127 17.72 -0.54 -0.37
N GLY A 128 18.62 -0.69 0.60
CA GLY A 128 18.67 0.15 1.79
C GLY A 128 17.48 -0.05 2.75
N ILE A 129 16.85 -1.20 2.71
CA ILE A 129 15.72 -1.55 3.58
C ILE A 129 16.14 -2.50 4.69
N LYS A 130 15.44 -2.42 5.82
CA LYS A 130 15.65 -3.37 6.92
C LYS A 130 15.25 -4.78 6.50
N ASN A 131 16.03 -5.78 6.90
CA ASN A 131 15.80 -7.19 6.59
C ASN A 131 15.67 -7.48 5.09
N GLU A 132 16.49 -6.82 4.26
CA GLU A 132 16.46 -6.92 2.80
C GLU A 132 16.43 -8.38 2.32
N ASP A 133 17.33 -9.22 2.85
CA ASP A 133 17.42 -10.63 2.43
C ASP A 133 16.14 -11.41 2.68
N VAL A 134 15.45 -11.15 3.80
CA VAL A 134 14.19 -11.80 4.14
C VAL A 134 13.08 -11.36 3.18
N VAL A 135 13.04 -10.07 2.88
CA VAL A 135 12.02 -9.49 1.98
C VAL A 135 12.23 -9.96 0.55
N VAL A 136 13.49 -9.99 0.08
CA VAL A 136 13.86 -10.51 -1.24
C VAL A 136 13.55 -12.00 -1.37
N ALA A 137 13.83 -12.80 -0.32
CA ALA A 137 13.48 -14.23 -0.32
C ALA A 137 11.96 -14.46 -0.41
N LYS A 138 11.15 -13.65 0.29
CA LYS A 138 9.68 -13.71 0.17
C LYS A 138 9.20 -13.36 -1.25
N ALA A 139 9.76 -12.32 -1.85
CA ALA A 139 9.43 -11.95 -3.23
C ALA A 139 9.83 -13.06 -4.22
N HIS A 140 10.98 -13.69 -4.02
CA HIS A 140 11.42 -14.84 -4.83
C HIS A 140 10.45 -16.02 -4.73
N SER A 141 9.98 -16.33 -3.51
CA SER A 141 8.97 -17.39 -3.33
C SER A 141 7.67 -17.04 -4.07
N LEU A 142 7.18 -15.79 -3.96
CA LEU A 142 5.96 -15.35 -4.65
C LEU A 142 6.07 -15.46 -6.18
N ILE A 143 7.24 -15.11 -6.75
CA ILE A 143 7.49 -15.28 -8.19
C ILE A 143 7.43 -16.77 -8.57
N GLY A 144 8.01 -17.64 -7.77
CA GLY A 144 8.00 -19.08 -7.99
C GLY A 144 6.59 -19.68 -7.89
N ASP A 145 5.81 -19.24 -6.92
CA ASP A 145 4.44 -19.72 -6.69
C ASP A 145 3.46 -19.19 -7.76
N TYR A 146 3.71 -18.00 -8.32
CA TYR A 146 2.82 -17.28 -9.25
C TYR A 146 3.60 -16.64 -10.41
N PRO A 147 4.21 -17.42 -11.32
CA PRO A 147 5.18 -16.92 -12.31
C PRO A 147 4.61 -15.91 -13.30
N ASP A 148 3.32 -16.03 -13.66
CA ASP A 148 2.67 -15.23 -14.71
C ASP A 148 1.89 -14.01 -14.14
N VAL A 149 1.87 -13.84 -12.85
CA VAL A 149 1.08 -12.77 -12.19
C VAL A 149 1.85 -11.46 -12.11
N PHE A 150 3.17 -11.53 -11.90
CA PHE A 150 3.99 -10.34 -11.59
C PHE A 150 4.66 -9.76 -12.83
N ALA A 151 4.27 -8.55 -13.21
CA ALA A 151 4.97 -7.74 -14.20
C ALA A 151 6.00 -6.83 -13.52
N THR A 152 7.29 -7.06 -13.84
CA THR A 152 8.40 -6.25 -13.32
C THR A 152 8.87 -5.23 -14.35
N PRO A 153 9.45 -4.08 -13.91
CA PRO A 153 9.98 -3.07 -14.83
C PRO A 153 11.01 -3.63 -15.81
N VAL A 154 11.00 -3.13 -17.05
CA VAL A 154 11.97 -3.45 -18.10
C VAL A 154 13.00 -2.35 -18.28
N ASP A 155 12.62 -1.10 -17.98
CA ASP A 155 13.50 0.06 -17.88
C ASP A 155 13.11 0.91 -16.67
N ILE A 156 14.04 1.71 -16.23
CA ILE A 156 13.89 2.58 -15.03
C ILE A 156 14.52 3.95 -15.31
N ALA A 157 14.17 4.90 -14.46
CA ALA A 157 14.85 6.18 -14.37
C ALA A 157 15.72 6.25 -13.11
N ILE A 158 16.96 6.68 -13.28
CA ILE A 158 17.89 6.97 -12.18
C ILE A 158 18.16 8.48 -12.09
N ASP A 159 18.64 8.90 -10.93
CA ASP A 159 19.24 10.23 -10.76
C ASP A 159 20.76 10.10 -10.90
N LYS A 160 21.30 10.85 -11.84
CA LYS A 160 22.74 10.98 -12.00
C LYS A 160 23.09 12.48 -12.06
N ASP A 161 23.72 12.94 -11.00
CA ASP A 161 24.14 14.35 -10.86
C ASP A 161 22.99 15.37 -10.99
N GLY A 162 21.78 15.00 -10.56
CA GLY A 162 20.57 15.82 -10.63
C GLY A 162 19.82 15.74 -11.96
N GLU A 163 20.27 14.90 -12.88
CA GLU A 163 19.58 14.63 -14.15
C GLU A 163 18.88 13.27 -14.14
N ARG A 164 17.66 13.24 -14.68
CA ARG A 164 16.90 12.01 -14.92
C ARG A 164 17.49 11.27 -16.12
N ILE A 165 18.05 10.08 -15.89
CA ILE A 165 18.56 9.20 -16.95
C ILE A 165 17.71 7.93 -17.00
N GLU A 166 17.22 7.59 -18.16
CA GLU A 166 16.47 6.38 -18.43
C GLU A 166 17.40 5.27 -18.94
N MET A 167 17.29 4.08 -18.37
CA MET A 167 18.14 2.96 -18.72
C MET A 167 17.43 1.61 -18.59
N ASP A 168 17.91 0.63 -19.32
CA ASP A 168 17.47 -0.76 -19.16
C ASP A 168 17.86 -1.27 -17.76
N VAL A 169 16.98 -2.06 -17.14
CA VAL A 169 17.23 -2.59 -15.79
C VAL A 169 18.51 -3.44 -15.71
N ARG A 170 18.99 -3.99 -16.82
CA ARG A 170 20.23 -4.79 -16.89
C ARG A 170 21.49 -3.94 -16.83
N GLU A 171 21.39 -2.66 -17.08
CA GLU A 171 22.51 -1.70 -17.13
C GLU A 171 22.73 -1.00 -15.79
N ILE A 172 21.88 -1.24 -14.78
CA ILE A 172 21.95 -0.61 -13.46
C ILE A 172 23.24 -0.99 -12.73
N GLY A 173 24.05 0.00 -12.41
CA GLY A 173 25.28 -0.14 -11.61
C GLY A 173 25.01 -0.20 -10.11
N LYS A 174 26.03 -0.64 -9.33
CA LYS A 174 25.91 -0.77 -7.86
C LYS A 174 25.65 0.54 -7.11
N GLY A 175 25.94 1.69 -7.71
CA GLY A 175 25.79 3.01 -7.08
C GLY A 175 24.54 3.77 -7.54
N ASP A 176 23.84 3.27 -8.54
CA ASP A 176 22.70 3.98 -9.13
C ASP A 176 21.48 3.92 -8.21
N LYS A 177 20.85 5.08 -8.04
CA LYS A 177 19.60 5.21 -7.28
C LYS A 177 18.42 5.20 -8.24
N ILE A 178 17.57 4.19 -8.11
CA ILE A 178 16.35 4.08 -8.90
C ILE A 178 15.32 5.01 -8.32
N PHE A 179 14.76 5.89 -9.15
CA PHE A 179 13.75 6.88 -8.75
C PHE A 179 12.37 6.56 -9.27
N ASP A 180 12.29 6.02 -10.50
CA ASP A 180 11.02 5.87 -11.19
C ASP A 180 11.08 4.79 -12.26
N LEU A 181 9.93 4.49 -12.86
CA LEU A 181 9.81 3.65 -14.05
C LEU A 181 10.30 4.40 -15.29
N GLY A 182 10.85 3.66 -16.24
CA GLY A 182 11.15 4.19 -17.57
C GLY A 182 9.93 4.14 -18.50
N PRO A 183 10.00 4.82 -19.66
CA PRO A 183 8.89 4.91 -20.63
C PRO A 183 8.51 3.57 -21.26
N LYS A 184 9.47 2.66 -21.45
CA LYS A 184 9.19 1.32 -21.99
C LYS A 184 8.39 0.47 -21.00
N THR A 185 8.65 0.62 -19.71
CA THR A 185 7.87 -0.04 -18.65
C THR A 185 6.45 0.50 -18.62
N ILE A 186 6.27 1.82 -18.73
CA ILE A 186 4.95 2.44 -18.78
C ILE A 186 4.16 1.95 -20.00
N GLU A 187 4.81 1.91 -21.18
CA GLU A 187 4.19 1.37 -22.39
C GLU A 187 3.83 -0.12 -22.24
N TYR A 188 4.72 -0.92 -21.66
CA TYR A 188 4.48 -2.34 -21.40
C TYR A 188 3.28 -2.54 -20.46
N TYR A 189 3.25 -1.82 -19.34
CA TYR A 189 2.17 -1.92 -18.35
C TYR A 189 0.81 -1.45 -18.90
N SER A 190 0.80 -0.48 -19.80
CA SER A 190 -0.45 0.00 -20.42
C SER A 190 -1.08 -0.97 -21.43
N LYS A 191 -0.39 -2.06 -21.76
CA LYS A 191 -0.88 -3.11 -22.67
C LYS A 191 -1.38 -4.36 -21.95
N LEU A 192 -1.15 -4.44 -20.63
CA LEU A 192 -1.64 -5.51 -19.76
C LEU A 192 -3.01 -5.19 -19.20
#